data_2d725abf97131e511d946ac41842dfe2
#
_entry.id   2d725abf97131e511d946ac41842dfe2
#
_cell.length_a   1.000
_cell.length_b   1.000
_cell.length_c   1.000
_cell.angle_alpha   90.00
_cell.angle_beta   90.00
_cell.angle_gamma   90.00
#
_symmetry.space_group_name_H-M   'P 1'
#
loop_
_entity.id
_entity.type
_entity.pdbx_description
1 polymer ?
#
loop_
_entity_poly.entity_id
_entity_poly.type
_entity_poly.pdbx_seq_one_letter_code
_entity_poly.pdbx_strand_id
1 'polypeptide(L)'
;MVVVMPLGYGDMGFVENGFNIWNDPTAVDHNTQLFMRMLTDEIMPFAESAYNIARNREGRAIAGLSMGGLESLDIGLHETDKFAWIGGFSSAVQNFDYERQLAALNPKTANVELLWIACGTEDHLIDANRKIIAFLKMKGMPVTQIETPGQHVSLVWRDNLIHFVPLLFQK
;
A
#
# COMPACT_ATOMS: atom_id res chain seq x y z
N MET A 1 -3.17 -17.40 -9.08
CA MET A 1 -2.61 -16.34 -8.22
C MET A 1 -2.29 -16.95 -6.86
N VAL A 2 -1.14 -16.63 -6.27
CA VAL A 2 -0.78 -16.91 -4.87
C VAL A 2 -0.97 -15.61 -4.09
N VAL A 3 -1.56 -15.69 -2.90
CA VAL A 3 -1.74 -14.55 -2.00
C VAL A 3 -0.91 -14.82 -0.74
N VAL A 4 -0.05 -13.88 -0.38
CA VAL A 4 0.77 -13.92 0.82
C VAL A 4 0.27 -12.82 1.76
N MET A 5 -0.10 -13.18 2.98
CA MET A 5 -0.60 -12.24 3.98
C MET A 5 0.33 -12.28 5.20
N PRO A 6 1.41 -11.47 5.20
CA PRO A 6 2.30 -11.38 6.33
C PRO A 6 1.66 -10.57 7.47
N LEU A 7 2.22 -10.71 8.67
CA LEU A 7 1.94 -9.81 9.77
C LEU A 7 2.52 -8.43 9.42
N GLY A 8 1.72 -7.36 9.48
CA GLY A 8 2.12 -6.00 9.08
C GLY A 8 3.04 -5.27 10.09
N TYR A 9 3.78 -6.01 10.89
CA TYR A 9 4.70 -5.45 11.88
C TYR A 9 6.13 -5.90 11.59
N GLY A 10 6.98 -4.95 11.24
CA GLY A 10 8.42 -5.17 11.08
C GLY A 10 9.17 -5.10 12.41
N ASP A 11 8.59 -4.45 13.41
CA ASP A 11 9.14 -4.33 14.77
C ASP A 11 8.16 -4.91 15.80
N MET A 12 8.63 -5.90 16.58
CA MET A 12 7.84 -6.48 17.66
C MET A 12 7.56 -5.50 18.79
N GLY A 13 8.42 -4.52 19.02
CA GLY A 13 8.17 -3.42 19.95
C GLY A 13 6.92 -2.62 19.58
N PHE A 14 6.58 -2.57 18.29
CA PHE A 14 5.34 -1.98 17.81
C PHE A 14 4.10 -2.73 18.32
N VAL A 15 4.18 -4.05 18.39
CA VAL A 15 3.11 -4.91 18.93
C VAL A 15 3.03 -4.80 20.44
N GLU A 16 4.17 -4.82 21.12
CA GLU A 16 4.26 -4.85 22.59
C GLU A 16 3.82 -3.54 23.25
N ASN A 17 4.10 -2.39 22.61
CA ASN A 17 3.74 -1.06 23.11
C ASN A 17 2.32 -0.61 22.73
N GLY A 18 1.59 -1.44 21.97
CA GLY A 18 0.20 -1.20 21.59
C GLY A 18 0.00 -0.02 20.65
N PHE A 19 -1.26 0.39 20.47
CA PHE A 19 -1.68 1.40 19.49
C PHE A 19 -1.19 2.83 19.76
N ASN A 20 -0.47 3.10 20.83
CA ASN A 20 0.09 4.43 21.11
C ASN A 20 1.12 4.88 20.08
N ILE A 21 1.70 3.95 19.32
CA ILE A 21 2.72 4.21 18.29
C ILE A 21 2.17 4.98 17.09
N TRP A 22 0.87 4.87 16.80
CA TRP A 22 0.23 5.63 15.72
C TRP A 22 0.34 7.14 15.86
N ASN A 23 0.60 7.63 17.05
CA ASN A 23 0.82 9.04 17.35
C ASN A 23 2.29 9.45 17.21
N ASP A 24 3.18 8.51 16.93
CA ASP A 24 4.60 8.74 16.67
C ASP A 24 4.94 8.43 15.20
N PRO A 25 5.01 9.45 14.33
CA PRO A 25 5.34 9.26 12.92
C PRO A 25 6.70 8.58 12.70
N THR A 26 7.67 8.78 13.61
CA THR A 26 8.99 8.15 13.52
C THR A 26 8.92 6.65 13.75
N ALA A 27 8.11 6.21 14.71
CA ALA A 27 7.90 4.80 14.99
C ALA A 27 7.13 4.11 13.85
N VAL A 28 6.13 4.77 13.27
CA VAL A 28 5.40 4.28 12.09
C VAL A 28 6.35 4.13 10.90
N ASP A 29 7.17 5.14 10.61
CA ASP A 29 8.15 5.13 9.53
C ASP A 29 9.18 4.00 9.72
N HIS A 30 9.70 3.83 10.94
CA HIS A 30 10.62 2.76 11.29
C HIS A 30 10.01 1.37 11.08
N ASN A 31 8.77 1.15 11.55
CA ASN A 31 8.06 -0.11 11.33
C ASN A 31 7.88 -0.42 9.85
N THR A 32 7.45 0.57 9.06
CA THR A 32 7.24 0.39 7.61
C THR A 32 8.55 0.05 6.89
N GLN A 33 9.68 0.66 7.28
CA GLN A 33 10.99 0.34 6.72
C GLN A 33 11.45 -1.07 7.06
N LEU A 34 11.24 -1.53 8.30
CA LEU A 34 11.55 -2.91 8.69
C LEU A 34 10.65 -3.91 7.98
N PHE A 35 9.34 -3.60 7.89
CA PHE A 35 8.39 -4.43 7.15
C PHE A 35 8.75 -4.53 5.66
N MET A 36 9.16 -3.43 5.04
CA MET A 36 9.62 -3.42 3.65
C MET A 36 10.81 -4.38 3.45
N ARG A 37 11.83 -4.33 4.33
CA ARG A 37 12.98 -5.23 4.26
C ARG A 37 12.56 -6.70 4.44
N MET A 38 11.76 -6.99 5.45
CA MET A 38 11.23 -8.34 5.68
C MET A 38 10.46 -8.85 4.45
N LEU A 39 9.64 -7.99 3.83
CA LEU A 39 8.87 -8.33 2.65
C LEU A 39 9.78 -8.63 1.44
N THR A 40 10.77 -7.76 1.18
CA THR A 40 11.62 -7.85 -0.02
C THR A 40 12.75 -8.87 0.11
N ASP A 41 13.32 -9.01 1.30
CA ASP A 41 14.55 -9.79 1.51
C ASP A 41 14.28 -11.20 2.03
N GLU A 42 13.09 -11.44 2.63
CA GLU A 42 12.74 -12.73 3.21
C GLU A 42 11.47 -13.33 2.61
N ILE A 43 10.32 -12.63 2.72
CA ILE A 43 8.99 -13.18 2.36
C ILE A 43 8.88 -13.42 0.84
N MET A 44 9.26 -12.44 0.02
CA MET A 44 9.21 -12.59 -1.44
C MET A 44 10.14 -13.70 -1.93
N PRO A 45 11.44 -13.78 -1.55
CA PRO A 45 12.31 -14.89 -1.93
C PRO A 45 11.81 -16.24 -1.45
N PHE A 46 11.26 -16.32 -0.22
CA PHE A 46 10.66 -17.55 0.28
C PHE A 46 9.47 -17.99 -0.58
N ALA A 47 8.51 -17.10 -0.86
CA ALA A 47 7.36 -17.42 -1.69
C ALA A 47 7.77 -17.85 -3.11
N GLU A 48 8.76 -17.19 -3.71
CA GLU A 48 9.29 -17.50 -5.02
C GLU A 48 10.06 -18.82 -5.07
N SER A 49 10.61 -19.26 -3.95
CA SER A 49 11.26 -20.58 -3.84
C SER A 49 10.25 -21.71 -3.63
N ALA A 50 9.16 -21.42 -2.90
CA ALA A 50 8.16 -22.42 -2.51
C ALA A 50 7.08 -22.66 -3.57
N TYR A 51 6.81 -21.66 -4.44
CA TYR A 51 5.73 -21.70 -5.42
C TYR A 51 6.21 -21.36 -6.83
N ASN A 52 5.57 -21.97 -7.82
CA ASN A 52 5.83 -21.63 -9.23
C ASN A 52 5.03 -20.36 -9.60
N ILE A 53 5.61 -19.21 -9.33
CA ILE A 53 5.02 -17.89 -9.56
C ILE A 53 5.94 -17.02 -10.43
N ALA A 54 5.38 -15.97 -11.04
CA ALA A 54 6.13 -14.99 -11.80
C ALA A 54 7.08 -14.21 -10.86
N ARG A 55 8.31 -13.98 -11.33
CA ARG A 55 9.38 -13.30 -10.56
C ARG A 55 9.71 -11.91 -11.09
N ASN A 56 8.89 -11.39 -11.99
CA ASN A 56 8.99 -10.05 -12.54
C ASN A 56 7.95 -9.11 -11.89
N ARG A 57 8.16 -7.83 -11.97
CA ARG A 57 7.30 -6.82 -11.37
C ARG A 57 5.85 -6.86 -11.87
N GLU A 58 5.64 -7.20 -13.14
CA GLU A 58 4.31 -7.31 -13.75
C GLU A 58 3.49 -8.48 -13.17
N GLY A 59 4.17 -9.46 -12.59
CA GLY A 59 3.55 -10.58 -11.87
C GLY A 59 3.37 -10.35 -10.37
N ARG A 60 3.69 -9.14 -9.85
CA ARG A 60 3.61 -8.84 -8.43
C ARG A 60 2.70 -7.65 -8.14
N ALA A 61 1.79 -7.85 -7.21
CA ALA A 61 0.93 -6.82 -6.66
C ALA A 61 1.15 -6.67 -5.16
N ILE A 62 1.04 -5.45 -4.66
CA ILE A 62 1.00 -5.15 -3.23
C ILE A 62 -0.29 -4.39 -2.94
N ALA A 63 -1.04 -4.83 -1.93
CA ALA A 63 -2.29 -4.16 -1.56
C ALA A 63 -2.61 -4.38 -0.09
N GLY A 64 -3.22 -3.39 0.55
CA GLY A 64 -3.60 -3.47 1.95
C GLY A 64 -4.64 -2.45 2.35
N LEU A 65 -5.20 -2.65 3.56
CA LEU A 65 -6.19 -1.77 4.14
C LEU A 65 -5.64 -1.08 5.40
N SER A 66 -6.10 0.13 5.69
CA SER A 66 -5.73 0.88 6.89
C SER A 66 -4.20 1.03 7.02
N MET A 67 -3.57 0.44 8.03
CA MET A 67 -2.10 0.34 8.16
C MET A 67 -1.48 -0.33 6.93
N GLY A 68 -1.99 -1.49 6.53
CA GLY A 68 -1.52 -2.19 5.33
C GLY A 68 -1.73 -1.36 4.06
N GLY A 69 -2.69 -0.43 4.05
CA GLY A 69 -2.86 0.55 2.98
C GLY A 69 -1.73 1.57 2.92
N LEU A 70 -1.29 2.10 4.07
CA LEU A 70 -0.10 2.93 4.18
C LEU A 70 1.14 2.17 3.70
N GLU A 71 1.38 0.97 4.24
CA GLU A 71 2.52 0.13 3.89
C GLU A 71 2.54 -0.21 2.40
N SER A 72 1.38 -0.54 1.83
CA SER A 72 1.29 -0.87 0.39
C SER A 72 1.56 0.33 -0.51
N LEU A 73 1.12 1.53 -0.13
CA LEU A 73 1.42 2.74 -0.87
C LEU A 73 2.88 3.15 -0.72
N ASP A 74 3.41 3.13 0.49
CA ASP A 74 4.80 3.51 0.75
C ASP A 74 5.76 2.53 0.05
N ILE A 75 5.66 1.23 0.34
CA ILE A 75 6.53 0.21 -0.25
C ILE A 75 6.36 0.13 -1.76
N GLY A 76 5.11 0.09 -2.25
CA GLY A 76 4.84 -0.05 -3.68
C GLY A 76 5.36 1.13 -4.50
N LEU A 77 5.33 2.36 -3.96
CA LEU A 77 5.81 3.55 -4.64
C LEU A 77 7.33 3.75 -4.52
N HIS A 78 7.98 3.19 -3.50
CA HIS A 78 9.44 3.14 -3.41
C HIS A 78 10.04 2.00 -4.25
N GLU A 79 9.39 0.85 -4.29
CA GLU A 79 9.87 -0.37 -4.91
C GLU A 79 9.16 -0.65 -6.25
N THR A 80 9.03 0.36 -7.10
CA THR A 80 8.34 0.26 -8.40
C THR A 80 9.05 -0.67 -9.39
N ASP A 81 10.30 -1.04 -9.13
CA ASP A 81 11.02 -2.11 -9.82
C ASP A 81 10.57 -3.52 -9.38
N LYS A 82 9.90 -3.64 -8.24
CA LYS A 82 9.40 -4.92 -7.70
C LYS A 82 7.90 -5.10 -7.89
N PHE A 83 7.12 -4.00 -7.84
CA PHE A 83 5.66 -4.06 -7.90
C PHE A 83 5.12 -3.18 -9.03
N ALA A 84 4.26 -3.75 -9.89
CA ALA A 84 3.57 -3.01 -10.94
C ALA A 84 2.13 -2.64 -10.56
N TRP A 85 1.53 -3.33 -9.59
CA TRP A 85 0.14 -3.18 -9.18
C TRP A 85 0.10 -2.82 -7.70
N ILE A 86 -0.45 -1.65 -7.39
CA ILE A 86 -0.43 -1.09 -6.03
C ILE A 86 -1.86 -0.73 -5.64
N GLY A 87 -2.31 -1.21 -4.47
CA GLY A 87 -3.64 -0.95 -3.94
C GLY A 87 -3.64 -0.46 -2.49
N GLY A 88 -4.25 0.70 -2.24
CA GLY A 88 -4.50 1.21 -0.90
C GLY A 88 -5.99 1.33 -0.60
N PHE A 89 -6.46 0.74 0.51
CA PHE A 89 -7.85 0.79 0.93
C PHE A 89 -7.95 1.49 2.28
N SER A 90 -8.63 2.64 2.35
CA SER A 90 -8.72 3.45 3.57
C SER A 90 -7.35 3.61 4.24
N SER A 91 -6.35 4.02 3.47
CA SER A 91 -4.94 4.01 3.89
C SER A 91 -4.68 4.98 5.04
N ALA A 92 -3.96 4.52 6.08
CA ALA A 92 -3.65 5.30 7.28
C ALA A 92 -2.50 6.31 7.04
N VAL A 93 -2.67 7.18 6.05
CA VAL A 93 -1.64 8.11 5.55
C VAL A 93 -1.69 9.49 6.21
N GLN A 94 -2.47 9.68 7.27
CA GLN A 94 -2.65 10.98 7.93
C GLN A 94 -1.35 11.55 8.53
N ASN A 95 -0.41 10.70 8.91
CA ASN A 95 0.90 11.07 9.48
C ASN A 95 2.06 10.72 8.54
N PHE A 96 1.78 10.29 7.31
CA PHE A 96 2.79 9.95 6.32
C PHE A 96 3.26 11.22 5.61
N ASP A 97 4.53 11.55 5.76
CA ASP A 97 5.16 12.68 5.08
C ASP A 97 5.50 12.32 3.63
N TYR A 98 4.44 12.13 2.82
CA TYR A 98 4.57 11.71 1.43
C TYR A 98 5.27 12.75 0.55
N GLU A 99 5.25 14.02 0.91
CA GLU A 99 5.98 15.06 0.17
C GLU A 99 7.49 14.84 0.26
N ARG A 100 7.98 14.48 1.43
CA ARG A 100 9.39 14.14 1.68
C ARG A 100 9.72 12.71 1.22
N GLN A 101 8.93 11.74 1.64
CA GLN A 101 9.18 10.32 1.36
C GLN A 101 9.14 10.02 -0.14
N LEU A 102 8.16 10.55 -0.85
CA LEU A 102 7.99 10.33 -2.29
C LEU A 102 8.57 11.47 -3.15
N ALA A 103 9.49 12.27 -2.62
CA ALA A 103 10.10 13.38 -3.36
C ALA A 103 10.76 12.92 -4.66
N ALA A 104 11.47 11.79 -4.61
CA ALA A 104 12.19 11.20 -5.75
C ALA A 104 11.30 10.41 -6.73
N LEU A 105 10.02 10.18 -6.40
CA LEU A 105 9.10 9.44 -7.26
C LEU A 105 8.96 10.12 -8.62
N ASN A 106 9.33 9.42 -9.67
CA ASN A 106 9.25 9.88 -11.05
C ASN A 106 8.25 9.00 -11.83
N PRO A 107 7.11 9.55 -12.25
CA PRO A 107 6.06 8.79 -12.96
C PRO A 107 6.55 8.09 -14.23
N LYS A 108 7.53 8.71 -14.93
CA LYS A 108 8.06 8.14 -16.18
C LYS A 108 8.88 6.88 -15.97
N THR A 109 9.53 6.73 -14.81
CA THR A 109 10.35 5.55 -14.49
C THR A 109 9.61 4.56 -13.60
N ALA A 110 8.66 5.03 -12.80
CA ALA A 110 7.83 4.19 -11.95
C ALA A 110 6.99 3.19 -12.77
N ASN A 111 6.41 3.65 -13.89
CA ASN A 111 5.69 2.83 -14.85
C ASN A 111 4.73 1.80 -14.21
N VAL A 112 3.95 2.24 -13.20
CA VAL A 112 2.97 1.37 -12.52
C VAL A 112 1.80 1.06 -13.46
N GLU A 113 1.39 -0.21 -13.49
CA GLU A 113 0.27 -0.68 -14.31
C GLU A 113 -1.08 -0.29 -13.67
N LEU A 114 -1.15 -0.33 -12.34
CA LEU A 114 -2.32 0.11 -11.58
C LEU A 114 -1.87 0.73 -10.25
N LEU A 115 -2.31 1.96 -10.02
CA LEU A 115 -2.26 2.60 -8.70
C LEU A 115 -3.70 2.90 -8.27
N TRP A 116 -4.24 2.01 -7.44
CA TRP A 116 -5.61 2.04 -6.94
C TRP A 116 -5.65 2.57 -5.52
N ILE A 117 -6.44 3.62 -5.28
CA ILE A 117 -6.66 4.15 -3.93
C ILE A 117 -8.16 4.30 -3.69
N ALA A 118 -8.69 3.53 -2.75
CA ALA A 118 -10.09 3.51 -2.39
C ALA A 118 -10.32 3.88 -0.93
N CYS A 119 -11.38 4.64 -0.65
CA CYS A 119 -11.75 5.01 0.72
C CYS A 119 -13.26 5.15 0.86
N GLY A 120 -13.78 4.88 2.07
CA GLY A 120 -15.17 5.16 2.39
C GLY A 120 -15.45 6.67 2.45
N THR A 121 -16.62 7.12 1.95
CA THR A 121 -16.98 8.55 1.98
C THR A 121 -17.20 9.11 3.40
N GLU A 122 -17.50 8.23 4.35
CA GLU A 122 -17.70 8.54 5.77
C GLU A 122 -16.55 8.01 6.65
N ASP A 123 -15.47 7.56 6.02
CA ASP A 123 -14.26 7.09 6.70
C ASP A 123 -13.50 8.27 7.30
N HIS A 124 -13.03 8.15 8.54
CA HIS A 124 -12.24 9.19 9.21
C HIS A 124 -10.88 9.45 8.51
N LEU A 125 -10.44 8.59 7.61
CA LEU A 125 -9.23 8.74 6.80
C LEU A 125 -9.48 9.34 5.42
N ILE A 126 -10.74 9.67 5.06
CA ILE A 126 -11.09 10.11 3.70
C ILE A 126 -10.28 11.35 3.27
N ASP A 127 -10.15 12.34 4.13
CA ASP A 127 -9.45 13.59 3.80
C ASP A 127 -7.94 13.36 3.63
N ALA A 128 -7.34 12.47 4.42
CA ALA A 128 -5.94 12.09 4.26
C ALA A 128 -5.71 11.36 2.94
N ASN A 129 -6.61 10.43 2.58
CA ASN A 129 -6.56 9.73 1.28
C ASN A 129 -6.74 10.69 0.10
N ARG A 130 -7.66 11.66 0.17
CA ARG A 130 -7.82 12.69 -0.86
C ARG A 130 -6.56 13.54 -1.05
N LYS A 131 -5.86 13.89 0.04
CA LYS A 131 -4.61 14.68 -0.02
C LYS A 131 -3.49 13.94 -0.72
N ILE A 132 -3.22 12.68 -0.36
CA ILE A 132 -2.17 11.89 -1.04
C ILE A 132 -2.54 11.62 -2.51
N ILE A 133 -3.80 11.39 -2.82
CA ILE A 133 -4.28 11.24 -4.21
C ILE A 133 -3.99 12.52 -5.01
N ALA A 134 -4.33 13.69 -4.45
CA ALA A 134 -4.07 14.97 -5.11
C ALA A 134 -2.58 15.19 -5.36
N PHE A 135 -1.73 14.89 -4.36
CA PHE A 135 -0.27 14.95 -4.49
C PHE A 135 0.25 14.02 -5.59
N LEU A 136 -0.17 12.76 -5.61
CA LEU A 136 0.25 11.79 -6.62
C LEU A 136 -0.20 12.18 -8.03
N LYS A 137 -1.43 12.68 -8.18
CA LYS A 137 -1.92 13.23 -9.45
C LYS A 137 -1.14 14.48 -9.90
N MET A 138 -0.78 15.36 -8.97
CA MET A 138 0.05 16.53 -9.25
C MET A 138 1.45 16.11 -9.74
N LYS A 139 2.00 15.02 -9.22
CA LYS A 139 3.25 14.43 -9.73
C LYS A 139 3.09 13.73 -11.09
N GLY A 140 1.86 13.54 -11.59
CA GLY A 140 1.59 12.86 -12.86
C GLY A 140 1.43 11.35 -12.74
N MET A 141 1.21 10.80 -11.53
CA MET A 141 0.92 9.38 -11.34
C MET A 141 -0.51 9.03 -11.82
N PRO A 142 -0.71 7.88 -12.46
CA PRO A 142 -2.02 7.44 -12.99
C PRO A 142 -2.89 6.84 -11.88
N VAL A 143 -3.38 7.67 -10.95
CA VAL A 143 -4.16 7.21 -9.81
C VAL A 143 -5.61 6.91 -10.22
N THR A 144 -6.04 5.67 -10.01
CA THR A 144 -7.45 5.26 -9.99
C THR A 144 -8.01 5.51 -8.59
N GLN A 145 -8.83 6.55 -8.46
CA GLN A 145 -9.46 6.97 -7.21
C GLN A 145 -10.88 6.43 -7.12
N ILE A 146 -11.20 5.77 -6.00
CA ILE A 146 -12.54 5.26 -5.71
C ILE A 146 -13.01 5.80 -4.36
N GLU A 147 -14.22 6.32 -4.32
CA GLU A 147 -14.92 6.67 -3.09
C GLU A 147 -16.20 5.84 -3.00
N THR A 148 -16.30 5.02 -1.97
CA THR A 148 -17.42 4.10 -1.75
C THR A 148 -18.24 4.58 -0.56
N PRO A 149 -19.58 4.64 -0.62
CA PRO A 149 -20.38 4.97 0.55
C PRO A 149 -20.07 4.08 1.76
N GLY A 150 -19.85 4.67 2.93
CA GLY A 150 -19.60 3.97 4.18
C GLY A 150 -18.33 4.42 4.91
N GLN A 151 -18.13 3.82 6.07
CA GLN A 151 -17.11 4.16 7.05
C GLN A 151 -15.87 3.24 6.92
N HIS A 152 -14.97 3.31 7.95
CA HIS A 152 -13.79 2.45 8.09
C HIS A 152 -14.17 1.03 8.51
N VAL A 153 -14.79 0.27 7.61
CA VAL A 153 -15.36 -1.06 7.91
C VAL A 153 -15.10 -2.08 6.82
N SER A 154 -15.08 -3.34 7.21
CA SER A 154 -14.78 -4.47 6.33
C SER A 154 -15.72 -4.59 5.13
N LEU A 155 -16.97 -4.14 5.22
CA LEU A 155 -17.92 -4.16 4.09
C LEU A 155 -17.44 -3.25 2.95
N VAL A 156 -16.96 -2.05 3.25
CA VAL A 156 -16.41 -1.11 2.27
C VAL A 156 -15.13 -1.68 1.63
N TRP A 157 -14.25 -2.24 2.42
CA TRP A 157 -12.99 -2.82 1.91
C TRP A 157 -13.24 -4.05 1.03
N ARG A 158 -14.19 -4.92 1.42
CA ARG A 158 -14.56 -6.09 0.62
C ARG A 158 -15.18 -5.69 -0.71
N ASP A 159 -16.04 -4.69 -0.73
CA ASP A 159 -16.62 -4.16 -1.97
C ASP A 159 -15.53 -3.63 -2.90
N ASN A 160 -14.63 -2.81 -2.37
CA ASN A 160 -13.50 -2.29 -3.15
C ASN A 160 -12.55 -3.40 -3.64
N LEU A 161 -12.32 -4.45 -2.84
CA LEU A 161 -11.47 -5.59 -3.20
C LEU A 161 -12.06 -6.38 -4.39
N ILE A 162 -13.39 -6.56 -4.42
CA ILE A 162 -14.09 -7.23 -5.52
C ILE A 162 -13.87 -6.48 -6.85
N HIS A 163 -13.77 -5.17 -6.83
CA HIS A 163 -13.52 -4.35 -8.00
C HIS A 163 -12.03 -4.24 -8.35
N PHE A 164 -11.14 -4.30 -7.37
CA PHE A 164 -9.69 -4.21 -7.56
C PHE A 164 -9.07 -5.49 -8.13
N VAL A 165 -9.41 -6.66 -7.55
CA VAL A 165 -8.77 -7.94 -7.91
C VAL A 165 -8.89 -8.30 -9.39
N PRO A 166 -10.03 -8.10 -10.08
CA PRO A 166 -10.14 -8.38 -11.51
C PRO A 166 -9.24 -7.52 -12.40
N LEU A 167 -8.74 -6.40 -11.91
CA LEU A 167 -7.85 -5.50 -12.65
C LEU A 167 -6.39 -5.95 -12.59
N LEU A 168 -6.03 -6.84 -11.66
CA LEU A 168 -4.67 -7.29 -11.48
C LEU A 168 -4.21 -8.20 -12.62
N PHE A 169 -2.95 -8.03 -13.04
CA PHE A 169 -2.27 -8.89 -14.00
C PHE A 169 -2.95 -8.96 -15.38
N GLN A 170 -3.75 -7.95 -15.71
CA GLN A 170 -4.32 -7.79 -17.06
C GLN A 170 -3.23 -7.31 -18.01
N LYS A 171 -3.19 -7.88 -19.22
CA LYS A 171 -2.28 -7.48 -20.31
C LYS A 171 -3.04 -6.60 -21.30
#